data_0bf18cdbe3215933012d0b5ab4b22ba2
#
_entry.id   0bf18cdbe3215933012d0b5ab4b22ba2
#
_cell.length_a   1.000
_cell.length_b   1.000
_cell.length_c   1.000
_cell.angle_alpha   90.00
_cell.angle_beta   90.00
_cell.angle_gamma   90.00
#
_symmetry.space_group_name_H-M   'P 1'
#
loop_
_entity.id
_entity.type
_entity.pdbx_description
1 polymer ?
#
loop_
_entity_poly.entity_id
_entity_poly.type
_entity_poly.pdbx_seq_one_letter_code
_entity_poly.pdbx_strand_id
1 'polypeptide(L)'
;MSAVAFVSHGGGPMPILGDPSHDELVSTLKGLAQQLPKQPSVIIMLSAHWETNGFEITSSAAPELIYDYYGFPEASYQLQYPAP
;
A
#
# COMPACT_ATOMS: atom_id res chain seq x y z
N MET A 1 -0.26 21.92 6.05
CA MET A 1 -1.24 21.08 6.79
C MET A 1 -1.00 19.63 6.46
N SER A 2 -0.96 18.78 7.47
CA SER A 2 -0.79 17.34 7.30
C SER A 2 -2.13 16.63 7.37
N ALA A 3 -2.28 15.56 6.59
CA ALA A 3 -3.44 14.69 6.64
C ALA A 3 -3.05 13.36 7.30
N VAL A 4 -4.00 12.77 8.03
CA VAL A 4 -3.85 11.45 8.63
C VAL A 4 -4.99 10.58 8.13
N ALA A 5 -4.65 9.37 7.68
CA ALA A 5 -5.65 8.40 7.22
C ALA A 5 -5.38 7.04 7.87
N PHE A 6 -6.44 6.41 8.32
CA PHE A 6 -6.42 5.02 8.75
C PHE A 6 -7.24 4.23 7.73
N VAL A 7 -6.60 3.29 7.04
CA VAL A 7 -7.25 2.59 5.93
C VAL A 7 -7.14 1.07 6.09
N SER A 8 -8.18 0.37 5.64
CA SER A 8 -8.12 -1.06 5.40
C SER A 8 -7.61 -1.30 3.99
N HIS A 9 -6.90 -2.41 3.76
CA HIS A 9 -6.35 -2.71 2.44
C HIS A 9 -6.84 -4.06 1.87
N GLY A 10 -7.74 -4.75 2.58
CA GLY A 10 -8.28 -6.00 2.10
C GLY A 10 -7.33 -7.18 2.21
N GLY A 11 -7.55 -8.21 1.41
CA GLY A 11 -6.82 -9.48 1.46
C GLY A 11 -5.69 -9.57 0.46
N GLY A 12 -4.43 -9.48 0.88
CA GLY A 12 -3.26 -9.64 0.03
C GLY A 12 -3.32 -8.78 -1.22
N PRO A 13 -2.99 -9.35 -2.41
CA PRO A 13 -3.03 -8.60 -3.67
C PRO A 13 -4.41 -8.58 -4.32
N MET A 14 -5.46 -9.10 -3.68
CA MET A 14 -6.79 -9.21 -4.27
C MET A 14 -7.32 -7.90 -4.85
N PRO A 15 -7.16 -6.73 -4.18
CA PRO A 15 -7.62 -5.47 -4.75
C PRO A 15 -6.96 -5.15 -6.10
N ILE A 16 -5.68 -5.45 -6.24
CA ILE A 16 -4.92 -5.16 -7.47
C ILE A 16 -5.26 -6.16 -8.57
N LEU A 17 -5.60 -7.39 -8.20
CA LEU A 17 -5.96 -8.44 -9.15
C LEU A 17 -7.37 -8.30 -9.72
N GLY A 18 -8.13 -7.27 -9.29
CA GLY A 18 -9.45 -7.03 -9.82
C GLY A 18 -10.54 -7.91 -9.22
N ASP A 19 -10.33 -8.41 -8.00
CA ASP A 19 -11.34 -9.21 -7.32
C ASP A 19 -12.60 -8.40 -7.06
N PRO A 20 -13.79 -8.84 -7.54
CA PRO A 20 -15.00 -8.05 -7.41
C PRO A 20 -15.42 -7.74 -5.96
N SER A 21 -15.10 -8.62 -5.02
CA SER A 21 -15.44 -8.38 -3.62
C SER A 21 -14.64 -7.23 -2.99
N HIS A 22 -13.62 -6.75 -3.67
CA HIS A 22 -12.77 -5.63 -3.23
C HIS A 22 -13.04 -4.33 -4.01
N ASP A 23 -14.03 -4.31 -4.91
CA ASP A 23 -14.28 -3.14 -5.76
C ASP A 23 -14.60 -1.88 -4.96
N GLU A 24 -15.41 -2.00 -3.92
CA GLU A 24 -15.76 -0.86 -3.08
C GLU A 24 -14.54 -0.32 -2.32
N LEU A 25 -13.70 -1.21 -1.80
CA LEU A 25 -12.46 -0.83 -1.13
C LEU A 25 -11.53 -0.09 -2.09
N VAL A 26 -11.36 -0.61 -3.29
CA VAL A 26 -10.50 0.00 -4.32
C VAL A 26 -11.01 1.40 -4.67
N SER A 27 -12.32 1.54 -4.86
CA SER A 27 -12.93 2.84 -5.16
C SER A 27 -12.69 3.84 -4.03
N THR A 28 -12.84 3.40 -2.79
CA THR A 28 -12.59 4.24 -1.60
C THR A 28 -11.14 4.70 -1.53
N LEU A 29 -10.19 3.79 -1.75
CA LEU A 29 -8.77 4.12 -1.70
C LEU A 29 -8.38 5.08 -2.82
N LYS A 30 -8.92 4.90 -4.02
CA LYS A 30 -8.68 5.84 -5.12
C LYS A 30 -9.24 7.23 -4.83
N GLY A 31 -10.39 7.29 -4.17
CA GLY A 31 -11.01 8.55 -3.79
C GLY A 31 -10.25 9.30 -2.69
N LEU A 32 -9.47 8.59 -1.89
CA LEU A 32 -8.72 9.20 -0.79
C LEU A 32 -7.75 10.27 -1.29
N ALA A 33 -7.03 9.99 -2.36
CA ALA A 33 -6.07 10.94 -2.92
C ALA A 33 -6.73 12.24 -3.37
N GLN A 34 -7.98 12.17 -3.84
CA GLN A 34 -8.73 13.32 -4.30
C GLN A 34 -9.22 14.21 -3.15
N GLN A 35 -9.24 13.69 -1.93
CA GLN A 35 -9.63 14.45 -0.75
C GLN A 35 -8.49 15.27 -0.17
N LEU A 36 -7.27 15.05 -0.63
CA LEU A 36 -6.12 15.82 -0.19
C LEU A 36 -6.11 17.18 -0.86
N PRO A 37 -5.77 18.26 -0.13
CA PRO A 37 -5.74 19.60 -0.71
C PRO A 37 -4.63 19.77 -1.75
N LYS A 38 -3.59 18.97 -1.64
CA LYS A 38 -2.47 18.94 -2.60
C LYS A 38 -1.74 17.62 -2.50
N GLN A 39 -0.90 17.33 -3.48
CA GLN A 39 -0.07 16.14 -3.44
C GLN A 39 0.90 16.22 -2.27
N PRO A 40 0.99 15.18 -1.43
CA PRO A 40 1.92 15.20 -0.30
C PRO A 40 3.36 15.15 -0.77
N SER A 41 4.24 15.83 -0.07
CA SER A 41 5.69 15.78 -0.32
C SER A 41 6.34 14.58 0.35
N VAL A 42 5.74 14.07 1.42
CA VAL A 42 6.22 12.90 2.16
C VAL A 42 5.02 12.10 2.63
N ILE A 43 5.12 10.79 2.56
CA ILE A 43 4.13 9.86 3.12
C ILE A 43 4.81 9.02 4.18
N ILE A 44 4.29 9.11 5.41
CA ILE A 44 4.73 8.24 6.50
C ILE A 44 3.71 7.12 6.61
N MET A 45 4.13 5.90 6.33
CA MET A 45 3.26 4.72 6.35
C MET A 45 3.58 3.84 7.55
N LEU A 46 2.56 3.55 8.34
CA LEU A 46 2.63 2.60 9.44
C LEU A 46 1.81 1.38 9.06
N SER A 47 2.44 0.21 9.05
CA SER A 47 1.78 -1.02 8.60
C SER A 47 2.07 -2.15 9.59
N ALA A 48 1.04 -2.96 9.85
CA ALA A 48 1.17 -4.18 10.63
C ALA A 48 2.02 -5.24 9.91
N HIS A 49 2.22 -5.10 8.60
CA HIS A 49 3.07 -5.98 7.81
C HIS A 49 4.55 -5.63 7.91
N TRP A 50 4.88 -4.47 8.46
CA TRP A 50 6.27 -4.06 8.68
C TRP A 50 6.73 -4.56 10.04
N GLU A 51 7.42 -5.69 10.03
CA GLU A 51 7.91 -6.32 11.24
C GLU A 51 9.42 -6.19 11.29
N THR A 52 9.92 -5.60 12.38
CA THR A 52 11.34 -5.39 12.59
C THR A 52 11.71 -5.65 14.05
N ASN A 53 13.00 -5.74 14.30
CA ASN A 53 13.51 -5.91 15.65
C ASN A 53 13.77 -4.51 16.23
N GLY A 54 12.75 -3.92 16.84
CA GLY A 54 12.76 -2.55 17.34
C GLY A 54 12.12 -1.58 16.36
N PHE A 55 12.50 -0.32 16.41
CA PHE A 55 11.96 0.71 15.52
C PHE A 55 12.90 0.92 14.33
N GLU A 56 12.43 0.64 13.14
CA GLU A 56 13.18 0.81 11.90
C GLU A 56 12.34 1.47 10.84
N ILE A 57 12.99 2.21 9.96
CA ILE A 57 12.34 2.84 8.80
C ILE A 57 13.08 2.44 7.53
N THR A 58 12.41 2.54 6.39
CA THR A 58 13.08 2.34 5.11
C THR A 58 14.04 3.48 4.84
N SER A 59 15.23 3.16 4.33
CA SER A 59 16.26 4.15 4.02
C SER A 59 16.79 4.03 2.61
N SER A 60 16.40 3.01 1.86
CA SER A 60 16.81 2.84 0.48
C SER A 60 16.18 3.92 -0.40
N ALA A 61 16.95 4.41 -1.38
CA ALA A 61 16.42 5.35 -2.37
C ALA A 61 15.44 4.69 -3.34
N ALA A 62 15.50 3.36 -3.49
CA ALA A 62 14.62 2.60 -4.38
C ALA A 62 14.24 1.28 -3.72
N PRO A 63 13.41 1.32 -2.67
CA PRO A 63 13.03 0.09 -1.97
C PRO A 63 12.18 -0.81 -2.86
N GLU A 64 12.43 -2.11 -2.80
CA GLU A 64 11.64 -3.10 -3.52
C GLU A 64 10.39 -3.47 -2.74
N LEU A 65 9.37 -3.98 -3.44
CA LEU A 65 8.21 -4.56 -2.79
C LEU A 65 8.59 -5.87 -2.12
N ILE A 66 7.98 -6.10 -0.96
CA ILE A 66 8.09 -7.37 -0.24
C ILE A 66 6.76 -8.11 -0.42
N TYR A 67 6.82 -9.28 -1.04
CA TYR A 67 5.63 -10.11 -1.24
C TYR A 67 5.45 -11.03 -0.04
N ASP A 68 4.76 -10.54 0.98
CA ASP A 68 4.57 -11.24 2.25
C ASP A 68 3.32 -12.13 2.27
N TYR A 69 2.80 -12.47 1.10
CA TYR A 69 1.66 -13.36 0.91
C TYR A 69 2.07 -14.56 0.06
N TYR A 70 1.21 -15.60 0.04
CA TYR A 70 1.45 -16.80 -0.77
C TYR A 70 0.11 -17.35 -1.26
N GLY A 71 0.18 -18.25 -2.26
CA GLY A 71 -1.01 -18.90 -2.80
C GLY A 71 -1.81 -18.05 -3.77
N PHE A 72 -1.23 -16.97 -4.29
CA PHE A 72 -1.86 -16.10 -5.29
C PHE A 72 -1.28 -16.33 -6.69
N PRO A 73 -1.97 -15.86 -7.74
CA PRO A 73 -1.46 -15.98 -9.11
C PRO A 73 -0.07 -15.39 -9.26
N GLU A 74 0.72 -15.93 -10.16
CA GLU A 74 2.10 -15.51 -10.35
C GLU A 74 2.23 -14.02 -10.69
N ALA A 75 1.26 -13.46 -11.40
CA ALA A 75 1.26 -12.04 -11.72
C ALA A 75 1.35 -11.15 -10.49
N SER A 76 0.81 -11.60 -9.35
CA SER A 76 0.88 -10.84 -8.10
C SER A 76 2.29 -10.72 -7.54
N TYR A 77 3.20 -11.62 -7.92
CA TYR A 77 4.59 -11.59 -7.48
C TYR A 77 5.49 -10.83 -8.46
N GLN A 78 4.93 -10.26 -9.50
CA GLN A 78 5.63 -9.45 -10.48
C GLN A 78 5.28 -7.97 -10.38
N LEU A 79 4.43 -7.61 -9.42
CA LEU A 79 4.06 -6.22 -9.16
C LEU A 79 5.27 -5.42 -8.74
N GLN A 80 5.32 -4.18 -9.21
CA GLN A 80 6.37 -3.24 -8.86
C GLN A 80 5.76 -1.90 -8.47
N TYR A 81 6.39 -1.22 -7.55
CA TYR A 81 5.98 0.11 -7.14
C TYR A 81 7.23 0.96 -6.89
N PRO A 82 7.44 1.99 -7.70
CA PRO A 82 8.59 2.87 -7.51
C PRO A 82 8.30 3.85 -6.38
N ALA A 83 8.53 3.40 -5.15
CA ALA A 83 8.32 4.25 -3.98
C ALA A 83 9.27 5.45 -4.03
N PRO A 84 8.74 6.66 -3.82
CA PRO A 84 9.54 7.87 -3.85
C PRO A 84 10.44 8.02 -2.63
#